data_ed1d97d938d6f6e92bb7e424fe6d55ef
#
_entry.id   ed1d97d938d6f6e92bb7e424fe6d55ef
#
_cell.length_a   1.000
_cell.length_b   1.000
_cell.length_c   1.000
_cell.angle_alpha   90.00
_cell.angle_beta   90.00
_cell.angle_gamma   90.00
#
_symmetry.space_group_name_H-M   'P 1'
#
loop_
_entity.id
_entity.type
_entity.pdbx_description
1 polymer ?
#
loop_
_entity_poly.entity_id
_entity_poly.type
_entity_poly.pdbx_seq_one_letter_code
_entity_poly.pdbx_strand_id
1 'polypeptide(L)'
;MNGLEKNVNVYLQYDLDRTVSPYLFGDNLEHTRGCINGGLSAEKIRNRKFVGKPTRYGYAHEWYPIGEKAVFSFGESYTRHADGYSMHRSHELNSQYITNYFNETCGIGQKDLYFKEDTDYVFTVAVKAFKETAVNVKIASHSGETYDEKLIFAEEGDYAEKTVILHAVKEDYEGRIEITFDSAGTVMIGAVSLMEADNFRGMRKDVIEKMKELGIRLLRWPGGNFAGEYNWKDGLLPRNMRAPFQSYLWLETQPHTYGYDFHDINTDDFIALCREIGAEPFITLNPTWNTPEESAEWVEYCNGGEETKYGAIRAKNGHKEPYNVKFWSLGNEAGYGHMEGANTADAYQRAVRKHAEKMLEVSPDLTLCSSGPYPNEEWAKYSACALSDVAGTVSLHYYAHYPQFIDPEKKKEEYEALVGRVEEHCLPFIRTLRKQLGDNDVGISFDEWNAWYAWYRKGSVAEAMFAASFMNMIIENAEKYGVKMCCHFESVNEGAIQTTPEKVCLSATGQVISCMNAHAGGRFCAILADVVSTLKQDVATTTLINRSFDEEQKFVIRNAGEVIKAEIYVSDDVVPGTVFEIKDFPLKTENGEISVALPPHSIAVIRTKAIPEV
;
A
#
# COMPACT_ATOMS: atom_id res chain seq x y z
N MET A 1 -8.34 -18.88 26.98
CA MET A 1 -7.85 -19.92 26.03
C MET A 1 -8.10 -21.30 26.69
N ASN A 2 -8.83 -22.20 25.99
CA ASN A 2 -8.91 -23.60 26.44
C ASN A 2 -7.49 -24.16 26.39
N GLY A 3 -7.07 -24.91 27.44
CA GLY A 3 -5.71 -25.37 27.61
C GLY A 3 -5.13 -25.96 26.32
N LEU A 4 -3.99 -25.44 25.88
CA LEU A 4 -3.23 -25.95 24.75
C LEU A 4 -2.94 -27.44 24.98
N GLU A 5 -3.25 -28.30 24.00
CA GLU A 5 -2.81 -29.67 24.06
C GLU A 5 -1.28 -29.71 24.19
N LYS A 6 -0.75 -30.37 25.20
CA LYS A 6 0.71 -30.43 25.46
C LYS A 6 1.54 -30.97 24.28
N ASN A 7 0.92 -31.70 23.35
CA ASN A 7 1.55 -32.21 22.13
C ASN A 7 0.54 -32.12 20.97
N VAL A 8 0.83 -31.34 19.95
CA VAL A 8 0.03 -31.26 18.71
C VAL A 8 0.57 -32.24 17.69
N ASN A 9 -0.26 -33.21 17.26
CA ASN A 9 0.11 -34.16 16.22
C ASN A 9 -0.38 -33.66 14.86
N VAL A 10 0.54 -33.49 13.91
CA VAL A 10 0.29 -33.00 12.54
C VAL A 10 0.53 -34.16 11.57
N TYR A 11 -0.48 -34.60 10.86
CA TYR A 11 -0.38 -35.67 9.86
C TYR A 11 -0.35 -35.05 8.46
N LEU A 12 0.75 -35.21 7.71
CA LEU A 12 0.84 -34.73 6.33
C LEU A 12 0.16 -35.72 5.39
N GLN A 13 -0.81 -35.23 4.62
CA GLN A 13 -1.54 -35.95 3.57
C GLN A 13 -1.18 -35.31 2.22
N TYR A 14 -0.69 -36.07 1.28
CA TYR A 14 -0.21 -35.56 -0.01
C TYR A 14 -1.22 -35.73 -1.14
N ASP A 15 -2.34 -36.40 -0.91
CA ASP A 15 -3.43 -36.73 -1.83
C ASP A 15 -4.63 -35.75 -1.77
N LEU A 16 -4.59 -34.74 -0.93
CA LEU A 16 -5.68 -33.78 -0.83
C LEU A 16 -5.81 -32.92 -2.10
N ASP A 17 -6.95 -33.02 -2.77
CA ASP A 17 -7.30 -32.21 -3.94
C ASP A 17 -7.91 -30.85 -3.53
N ARG A 18 -7.18 -30.09 -2.74
CA ARG A 18 -7.59 -28.79 -2.24
C ARG A 18 -6.38 -27.85 -2.22
N THR A 19 -6.53 -26.65 -2.82
CA THR A 19 -5.46 -25.66 -2.89
C THR A 19 -5.82 -24.39 -2.10
N VAL A 20 -4.80 -23.74 -1.55
CA VAL A 20 -4.92 -22.44 -0.92
C VAL A 20 -5.06 -21.37 -1.99
N SER A 21 -6.16 -20.64 -2.01
CA SER A 21 -6.35 -19.55 -2.98
C SER A 21 -5.24 -18.49 -2.83
N PRO A 22 -4.57 -18.08 -3.91
CA PRO A 22 -3.57 -17.02 -3.83
C PRO A 22 -4.18 -15.67 -3.40
N TYR A 23 -5.44 -15.43 -3.67
CA TYR A 23 -6.12 -14.17 -3.34
C TYR A 23 -6.42 -13.99 -1.84
N LEU A 24 -6.10 -14.97 -1.00
CA LEU A 24 -6.09 -14.83 0.46
C LEU A 24 -4.84 -14.10 0.98
N PHE A 25 -3.87 -13.80 0.11
CA PHE A 25 -2.57 -13.21 0.43
C PHE A 25 -2.42 -11.85 -0.25
N GLY A 26 -3.40 -11.00 -0.04
CA GLY A 26 -3.45 -9.64 -0.55
C GLY A 26 -2.94 -8.62 0.47
N ASP A 27 -2.75 -7.41 -0.03
CA ASP A 27 -2.37 -6.25 0.76
C ASP A 27 -3.05 -4.99 0.20
N ASN A 28 -3.01 -3.89 0.94
CA ASN A 28 -3.51 -2.58 0.54
C ASN A 28 -2.36 -1.63 0.24
N LEU A 29 -2.61 -0.69 -0.66
CA LEU A 29 -1.75 0.44 -0.98
C LEU A 29 -2.61 1.70 -1.04
N GLU A 30 -2.54 2.53 -0.02
CA GLU A 30 -3.37 3.74 0.10
C GLU A 30 -2.54 5.02 -0.02
N HIS A 31 -3.11 6.08 -0.60
CA HIS A 31 -2.44 7.38 -0.70
C HIS A 31 -2.54 8.17 0.60
N THR A 32 -2.30 7.52 1.73
CA THR A 32 -2.41 8.11 3.08
C THR A 32 -1.19 7.79 3.93
N ARG A 33 -1.05 8.42 5.07
CA ARG A 33 -0.21 8.10 6.22
C ARG A 33 1.25 7.70 5.93
N GLY A 34 1.81 8.17 4.82
CA GLY A 34 3.19 7.86 4.47
C GLY A 34 3.38 6.53 3.70
N CYS A 35 2.30 5.90 3.25
CA CYS A 35 2.40 4.72 2.41
C CYS A 35 3.00 5.04 1.03
N ILE A 36 2.48 6.08 0.37
CA ILE A 36 3.03 6.56 -0.90
C ILE A 36 4.09 7.62 -0.65
N ASN A 37 3.70 8.81 -0.14
CA ASN A 37 4.62 9.92 0.10
C ASN A 37 5.44 9.67 1.36
N GLY A 38 6.77 9.56 1.22
CA GLY A 38 7.68 9.16 2.29
C GLY A 38 7.83 7.66 2.49
N GLY A 39 7.12 6.85 1.69
CA GLY A 39 7.18 5.39 1.67
C GLY A 39 7.60 4.85 0.31
N LEU A 40 6.63 4.48 -0.51
CA LEU A 40 6.88 3.89 -1.84
C LEU A 40 7.45 4.91 -2.85
N SER A 41 7.08 6.18 -2.76
CA SER A 41 7.56 7.21 -3.69
C SER A 41 9.07 7.43 -3.56
N ALA A 42 9.76 7.49 -4.70
CA ALA A 42 11.17 7.83 -4.78
C ALA A 42 11.42 9.35 -4.69
N GLU A 43 10.37 10.16 -4.63
CA GLU A 43 10.44 11.62 -4.60
C GLU A 43 11.08 12.14 -3.31
N LYS A 44 12.13 12.95 -3.44
CA LYS A 44 12.84 13.55 -2.29
C LYS A 44 12.35 14.97 -1.98
N ILE A 45 11.71 15.66 -2.94
CA ILE A 45 11.24 17.03 -2.76
C ILE A 45 9.91 17.07 -2.02
N ARG A 46 9.89 17.71 -0.88
CA ARG A 46 8.68 18.01 -0.12
C ARG A 46 7.99 19.24 -0.73
N ASN A 47 6.66 19.25 -0.68
CA ASN A 47 5.86 20.32 -1.29
C ASN A 47 6.32 20.71 -2.71
N ARG A 48 6.52 19.70 -3.55
CA ARG A 48 7.10 19.81 -4.88
C ARG A 48 6.22 20.56 -5.90
N LYS A 49 4.94 20.76 -5.60
CA LYS A 49 3.94 21.45 -6.44
C LYS A 49 3.43 22.75 -5.79
N PHE A 50 4.13 23.28 -4.82
CA PHE A 50 3.86 24.57 -4.18
C PHE A 50 2.41 24.70 -3.70
N VAL A 51 1.93 23.76 -2.90
CA VAL A 51 0.58 23.77 -2.34
C VAL A 51 0.52 24.46 -0.97
N GLY A 52 -0.69 24.81 -0.55
CA GLY A 52 -0.97 25.46 0.72
C GLY A 52 -0.66 26.95 0.72
N LYS A 53 -0.94 27.59 1.85
CA LYS A 53 -0.70 29.03 1.99
C LYS A 53 0.81 29.31 2.01
N PRO A 54 1.29 30.32 1.29
CA PRO A 54 2.68 30.72 1.36
C PRO A 54 3.01 31.30 2.75
N THR A 55 4.30 31.35 3.06
CA THR A 55 4.79 32.09 4.23
C THR A 55 4.44 33.59 4.11
N ARG A 56 4.55 34.34 5.20
CA ARG A 56 4.35 35.80 5.18
C ARG A 56 5.29 36.56 4.23
N TYR A 57 6.35 35.90 3.77
CA TYR A 57 7.32 36.45 2.84
C TYR A 57 7.10 36.00 1.39
N GLY A 58 6.04 35.25 1.11
CA GLY A 58 5.62 34.89 -0.24
C GLY A 58 6.27 33.63 -0.82
N TYR A 59 7.04 32.86 -0.07
CA TYR A 59 7.55 31.57 -0.53
C TYR A 59 6.79 30.39 0.08
N ALA A 60 6.79 29.26 -0.62
CA ALA A 60 6.06 28.07 -0.22
C ALA A 60 6.67 27.39 1.03
N HIS A 61 5.84 26.70 1.82
CA HIS A 61 6.31 25.87 2.91
C HIS A 61 7.26 24.78 2.41
N GLU A 62 8.18 24.34 3.25
CA GLU A 62 9.29 23.42 2.98
C GLU A 62 10.44 24.02 2.15
N TRP A 63 10.27 25.21 1.59
CA TRP A 63 11.29 25.91 0.84
C TRP A 63 11.88 27.06 1.65
N TYR A 64 13.16 27.35 1.47
CA TYR A 64 13.80 28.53 2.02
C TYR A 64 14.24 29.49 0.91
N PRO A 65 14.18 30.81 1.16
CA PRO A 65 14.56 31.81 0.18
C PRO A 65 16.09 31.95 0.11
N ILE A 66 16.58 32.23 -1.10
CA ILE A 66 17.98 32.59 -1.38
C ILE A 66 18.01 34.00 -1.95
N GLY A 67 18.89 34.86 -1.41
CA GLY A 67 19.03 36.25 -1.80
C GLY A 67 18.16 37.20 -0.96
N GLU A 68 18.82 38.10 -0.22
CA GLU A 68 18.15 39.04 0.71
C GLU A 68 17.24 40.07 0.03
N LYS A 69 17.50 40.39 -1.24
CA LYS A 69 16.76 41.41 -2.01
C LYS A 69 15.77 40.80 -3.00
N ALA A 70 15.65 39.48 -3.05
CA ALA A 70 14.68 38.82 -3.89
C ALA A 70 13.25 39.06 -3.39
N VAL A 71 12.31 39.21 -4.31
CA VAL A 71 10.89 39.28 -3.98
C VAL A 71 10.22 37.99 -4.38
N PHE A 72 9.53 37.38 -3.38
CA PHE A 72 8.81 36.15 -3.57
C PHE A 72 7.31 36.42 -3.64
N SER A 73 6.64 35.78 -4.56
CA SER A 73 5.19 35.76 -4.65
C SER A 73 4.71 34.39 -5.10
N PHE A 74 3.45 34.13 -4.90
CA PHE A 74 2.86 32.83 -5.10
C PHE A 74 1.69 32.94 -6.08
N GLY A 75 1.73 32.15 -7.13
CA GLY A 75 0.63 31.98 -8.07
C GLY A 75 -0.12 30.71 -7.74
N GLU A 76 -1.24 30.83 -7.05
CA GLU A 76 -2.16 29.73 -6.85
C GLU A 76 -3.11 29.68 -8.04
N SER A 77 -2.91 28.75 -8.94
CA SER A 77 -3.79 28.57 -10.08
C SER A 77 -4.61 27.29 -9.98
N TYR A 78 -4.17 26.31 -9.16
CA TYR A 78 -4.84 25.04 -9.15
C TYR A 78 -4.58 24.21 -7.89
N THR A 79 -5.59 24.14 -7.05
CA THR A 79 -5.70 23.11 -6.01
C THR A 79 -7.13 22.57 -6.04
N ARG A 80 -7.28 21.28 -6.20
CA ARG A 80 -8.57 20.63 -6.06
C ARG A 80 -8.85 20.44 -4.56
N HIS A 81 -10.02 20.89 -4.12
CA HIS A 81 -10.48 20.69 -2.76
C HIS A 81 -11.39 19.47 -2.68
N ALA A 82 -11.41 18.78 -1.54
CA ALA A 82 -12.22 17.61 -1.30
C ALA A 82 -13.75 17.87 -1.34
N ASP A 83 -14.19 19.11 -1.05
CA ASP A 83 -15.58 19.53 -1.25
C ASP A 83 -15.98 19.61 -2.71
N GLY A 84 -15.01 19.39 -3.53
CA GLY A 84 -15.01 19.98 -4.74
C GLY A 84 -15.27 19.18 -5.92
N TYR A 85 -16.26 19.11 -6.15
CA TYR A 85 -16.85 19.02 -7.44
C TYR A 85 -16.45 20.09 -8.43
N SER A 86 -15.56 20.95 -8.11
CA SER A 86 -14.94 21.83 -9.07
C SER A 86 -14.10 21.01 -10.04
N MET A 87 -14.78 20.36 -10.95
CA MET A 87 -14.24 19.71 -12.14
C MET A 87 -13.57 20.72 -13.10
N HIS A 88 -13.49 21.97 -12.71
CA HIS A 88 -12.78 23.01 -13.46
C HIS A 88 -11.29 22.87 -13.21
N ARG A 89 -10.68 22.00 -13.99
CA ARG A 89 -9.23 21.85 -14.06
C ARG A 89 -8.65 23.02 -14.82
N SER A 90 -8.05 23.93 -14.10
CA SER A 90 -7.03 24.76 -14.70
C SER A 90 -5.85 23.84 -15.04
N HIS A 91 -5.30 23.90 -16.22
CA HIS A 91 -4.05 23.23 -16.58
C HIS A 91 -2.82 24.04 -16.17
N GLU A 92 -3.02 25.08 -15.39
CA GLU A 92 -1.95 25.91 -14.88
C GLU A 92 -1.39 25.32 -13.58
N LEU A 93 -0.09 25.32 -13.43
CA LEU A 93 0.59 24.87 -12.23
C LEU A 93 0.52 25.94 -11.13
N ASN A 94 0.37 25.53 -9.87
CA ASN A 94 0.75 26.40 -8.76
C ASN A 94 2.21 26.77 -8.94
N SER A 95 2.55 28.02 -8.62
CA SER A 95 3.87 28.52 -8.99
C SER A 95 4.49 29.38 -7.91
N GLN A 96 5.76 29.15 -7.68
CA GLN A 96 6.62 30.04 -6.93
C GLN A 96 7.23 31.06 -7.88
N TYR A 97 6.92 32.33 -7.72
CA TYR A 97 7.51 33.46 -8.47
C TYR A 97 8.68 34.03 -7.68
N ILE A 98 9.80 34.24 -8.35
CA ILE A 98 11.02 34.79 -7.77
C ILE A 98 11.46 35.94 -8.65
N THR A 99 11.43 37.17 -8.12
CA THR A 99 11.82 38.36 -8.86
C THR A 99 13.13 38.90 -8.33
N ASN A 100 14.08 39.06 -9.25
CA ASN A 100 15.40 39.65 -9.04
C ASN A 100 15.46 41.06 -9.66
N TYR A 101 15.66 42.06 -8.83
CA TYR A 101 15.78 43.46 -9.31
C TYR A 101 17.24 43.93 -9.45
N PHE A 102 18.19 43.22 -8.89
CA PHE A 102 19.53 43.76 -8.64
C PHE A 102 20.68 42.99 -9.28
N ASN A 103 20.42 41.99 -10.12
CA ASN A 103 21.44 41.08 -10.67
C ASN A 103 22.33 40.43 -9.57
N GLU A 104 21.73 40.10 -8.47
CA GLU A 104 22.36 39.33 -7.39
C GLU A 104 21.84 37.88 -7.42
N THR A 105 22.60 36.95 -6.90
CA THR A 105 22.15 35.53 -6.80
C THR A 105 20.89 35.42 -5.95
N CYS A 106 19.82 34.92 -6.52
CA CYS A 106 18.58 34.66 -5.81
C CYS A 106 17.91 33.34 -6.26
N GLY A 107 17.01 32.82 -5.44
CA GLY A 107 16.31 31.58 -5.75
C GLY A 107 15.59 30.99 -4.55
N ILE A 108 15.35 29.70 -4.61
CA ILE A 108 14.80 28.88 -3.52
C ILE A 108 15.63 27.62 -3.33
N GLY A 109 15.60 27.10 -2.12
CA GLY A 109 16.25 25.82 -1.81
C GLY A 109 15.41 24.98 -0.86
N GLN A 110 15.76 23.72 -0.76
CA GLN A 110 15.23 22.78 0.21
C GLN A 110 16.38 22.04 0.87
N LYS A 111 16.30 21.80 2.18
CA LYS A 111 17.31 21.15 3.00
C LYS A 111 16.79 19.87 3.62
N ASP A 112 17.66 19.20 4.39
CA ASP A 112 17.35 17.96 5.07
C ASP A 112 16.93 16.86 4.07
N LEU A 113 17.71 16.76 2.96
CA LEU A 113 17.58 15.75 1.94
C LEU A 113 18.66 14.68 2.12
N TYR A 114 18.25 13.42 2.14
CA TYR A 114 19.17 12.30 2.13
C TYR A 114 19.74 12.06 0.74
N PHE A 115 21.06 12.10 0.61
CA PHE A 115 21.80 11.68 -0.57
C PHE A 115 22.61 10.43 -0.27
N LYS A 116 22.52 9.45 -1.17
CA LYS A 116 23.33 8.23 -1.13
C LYS A 116 24.65 8.45 -1.84
N GLU A 117 25.73 7.89 -1.31
CA GLU A 117 27.06 7.97 -1.92
C GLU A 117 27.07 7.41 -3.36
N ASP A 118 27.85 8.04 -4.23
CA ASP A 118 28.07 7.64 -5.63
C ASP A 118 26.77 7.38 -6.40
N THR A 119 25.79 8.30 -6.26
CA THR A 119 24.45 8.10 -6.79
C THR A 119 24.01 9.26 -7.68
N ASP A 120 23.48 8.91 -8.85
CA ASP A 120 22.85 9.85 -9.78
C ASP A 120 21.38 10.11 -9.41
N TYR A 121 21.01 11.39 -9.46
CA TYR A 121 19.66 11.88 -9.23
C TYR A 121 19.12 12.57 -10.48
N VAL A 122 17.93 12.18 -10.91
CA VAL A 122 17.20 12.89 -11.96
C VAL A 122 16.46 14.04 -11.32
N PHE A 123 16.90 15.25 -11.64
CA PHE A 123 16.20 16.47 -11.31
C PHE A 123 15.32 16.89 -12.48
N THR A 124 14.05 17.22 -12.22
CA THR A 124 13.12 17.74 -13.22
C THR A 124 12.40 18.95 -12.64
N VAL A 125 12.24 20.01 -13.43
CA VAL A 125 11.53 21.21 -13.03
C VAL A 125 10.66 21.74 -14.17
N ALA A 126 9.41 22.08 -13.86
CA ALA A 126 8.56 22.87 -14.75
C ALA A 126 8.83 24.36 -14.48
N VAL A 127 9.42 25.05 -15.43
CA VAL A 127 9.91 26.42 -15.24
C VAL A 127 9.62 27.29 -16.45
N LYS A 128 9.36 28.58 -16.19
CA LYS A 128 9.30 29.64 -17.21
C LYS A 128 9.83 30.98 -16.67
N ALA A 129 10.06 31.92 -17.53
CA ALA A 129 10.48 33.27 -17.15
C ALA A 129 9.81 34.32 -18.05
N PHE A 130 9.80 35.60 -17.63
CA PHE A 130 9.36 36.69 -18.50
C PHE A 130 10.39 37.07 -19.59
N LYS A 131 11.60 36.60 -19.43
CA LYS A 131 12.70 36.69 -20.36
C LYS A 131 13.58 35.50 -20.17
N GLU A 132 14.10 34.89 -21.23
CA GLU A 132 15.04 33.78 -21.13
C GLU A 132 16.10 34.04 -20.06
N THR A 133 16.17 33.14 -19.10
CA THR A 133 17.00 33.26 -17.90
C THR A 133 17.74 31.96 -17.63
N ALA A 134 19.05 32.06 -17.47
CA ALA A 134 19.87 30.93 -17.03
C ALA A 134 19.61 30.65 -15.54
N VAL A 135 19.27 29.44 -15.23
CA VAL A 135 18.97 28.96 -13.86
C VAL A 135 19.95 27.86 -13.48
N ASN A 136 20.63 28.04 -12.37
CA ASN A 136 21.55 27.06 -11.82
C ASN A 136 20.83 26.13 -10.84
N VAL A 137 21.01 24.83 -10.99
CA VAL A 137 20.49 23.80 -10.10
C VAL A 137 21.66 23.09 -9.46
N LYS A 138 21.73 23.10 -8.13
CA LYS A 138 22.85 22.62 -7.36
C LYS A 138 22.40 21.70 -6.23
N ILE A 139 23.08 20.58 -6.03
CA ILE A 139 23.02 19.78 -4.81
C ILE A 139 24.31 19.98 -4.00
N ALA A 140 24.16 20.09 -2.68
CA ALA A 140 25.27 20.40 -1.79
C ALA A 140 25.07 19.81 -0.40
N SER A 141 26.13 19.76 0.39
CA SER A 141 26.08 19.41 1.79
C SER A 141 25.37 20.46 2.63
N HIS A 142 25.02 20.11 3.86
CA HIS A 142 24.52 21.06 4.87
C HIS A 142 25.45 22.28 5.03
N SER A 143 26.76 22.09 5.02
CA SER A 143 27.75 23.19 5.15
C SER A 143 27.97 24.01 3.89
N GLY A 144 27.39 23.61 2.75
CA GLY A 144 27.48 24.32 1.47
C GLY A 144 28.53 23.81 0.50
N GLU A 145 29.20 22.70 0.80
CA GLU A 145 30.06 22.04 -0.17
C GLU A 145 29.23 21.52 -1.35
N THR A 146 29.52 21.97 -2.54
CA THR A 146 28.81 21.56 -3.76
C THR A 146 29.18 20.14 -4.13
N TYR A 147 28.19 19.29 -4.36
CA TYR A 147 28.38 17.93 -4.90
C TYR A 147 28.32 17.95 -6.41
N ASP A 148 27.29 18.57 -6.98
CA ASP A 148 27.14 18.76 -8.42
C ASP A 148 26.25 19.98 -8.70
N GLU A 149 26.43 20.57 -9.88
CA GLU A 149 25.60 21.69 -10.36
C GLU A 149 25.40 21.63 -11.87
N LYS A 150 24.23 22.07 -12.33
CA LYS A 150 23.85 22.11 -13.75
C LYS A 150 23.14 23.40 -14.08
N LEU A 151 23.36 23.86 -15.30
CA LEU A 151 22.68 25.03 -15.85
C LEU A 151 21.52 24.58 -16.74
N ILE A 152 20.35 25.19 -16.51
CA ILE A 152 19.16 25.08 -17.36
C ILE A 152 18.69 26.46 -17.79
N PHE A 153 17.79 26.55 -18.78
CA PHE A 153 17.23 27.82 -19.22
C PHE A 153 15.72 27.83 -19.01
N ALA A 154 15.25 28.83 -18.26
CA ALA A 154 13.85 29.20 -18.17
C ALA A 154 13.49 30.08 -19.34
N GLU A 155 12.61 29.61 -20.21
CA GLU A 155 12.21 30.29 -21.45
C GLU A 155 11.02 31.24 -21.22
N GLU A 156 10.83 32.16 -22.13
CA GLU A 156 9.63 33.01 -22.20
C GLU A 156 8.45 32.19 -22.74
N GLY A 157 7.26 32.38 -22.18
CA GLY A 157 6.03 31.72 -22.65
C GLY A 157 5.43 30.76 -21.63
N ASP A 158 5.14 29.55 -22.07
CA ASP A 158 4.55 28.50 -21.23
C ASP A 158 5.59 27.76 -20.40
N TYR A 159 5.13 27.02 -19.35
CA TYR A 159 6.00 26.16 -18.58
C TYR A 159 6.62 25.08 -19.47
N ALA A 160 7.93 25.01 -19.44
CA ALA A 160 8.71 23.95 -20.05
C ALA A 160 9.32 23.05 -18.97
N GLU A 161 9.25 21.75 -19.17
CA GLU A 161 9.92 20.80 -18.30
C GLU A 161 11.41 20.70 -18.70
N LYS A 162 12.29 20.91 -17.73
CA LYS A 162 13.74 20.76 -17.88
C LYS A 162 14.23 19.63 -16.99
N THR A 163 15.08 18.77 -17.55
CA THR A 163 15.63 17.62 -16.84
C THR A 163 17.15 17.64 -16.90
N VAL A 164 17.79 17.42 -15.75
CA VAL A 164 19.24 17.23 -15.64
C VAL A 164 19.55 16.11 -14.66
N ILE A 165 20.74 15.53 -14.80
CA ILE A 165 21.27 14.55 -13.86
C ILE A 165 22.26 15.25 -12.93
N LEU A 166 22.08 15.05 -11.63
CA LEU A 166 22.97 15.54 -10.56
C LEU A 166 23.58 14.33 -9.85
N HIS A 167 24.87 14.41 -9.57
CA HIS A 167 25.62 13.32 -8.95
C HIS A 167 26.00 13.63 -7.51
N ALA A 168 25.60 12.80 -6.55
CA ALA A 168 26.01 12.91 -5.15
C ALA A 168 27.26 12.07 -4.91
N VAL A 169 28.36 12.74 -4.57
CA VAL A 169 29.70 12.12 -4.43
C VAL A 169 29.92 11.42 -3.09
N LYS A 170 29.06 11.68 -2.10
CA LYS A 170 29.13 11.06 -0.77
C LYS A 170 27.75 10.98 -0.12
N GLU A 171 27.63 10.09 0.86
CA GLU A 171 26.44 9.99 1.69
C GLU A 171 26.23 11.25 2.54
N ASP A 172 25.01 11.77 2.56
CA ASP A 172 24.63 12.93 3.35
C ASP A 172 23.17 12.83 3.81
N TYR A 173 22.96 12.98 5.10
CA TYR A 173 21.64 12.93 5.75
C TYR A 173 20.95 14.27 5.82
N GLU A 174 21.68 15.37 5.62
CA GLU A 174 21.22 16.75 5.75
C GLU A 174 21.52 17.59 4.49
N GLY A 175 21.65 16.92 3.35
CA GLY A 175 21.93 17.59 2.09
C GLY A 175 20.86 18.56 1.66
N ARG A 176 21.16 19.37 0.66
CA ARG A 176 20.25 20.38 0.14
C ARG A 176 20.28 20.49 -1.36
N ILE A 177 19.19 21.03 -1.92
CA ILE A 177 19.09 21.46 -3.31
C ILE A 177 18.84 22.97 -3.36
N GLU A 178 19.43 23.65 -4.32
CA GLU A 178 19.25 25.08 -4.58
C GLU A 178 18.97 25.31 -6.06
N ILE A 179 17.98 26.15 -6.35
CA ILE A 179 17.57 26.57 -7.68
C ILE A 179 17.71 28.09 -7.72
N THR A 180 18.73 28.60 -8.43
CA THR A 180 19.14 30.00 -8.36
C THR A 180 19.37 30.62 -9.74
N PHE A 181 19.31 31.94 -9.81
CA PHE A 181 19.68 32.74 -11.00
C PHE A 181 20.21 34.10 -10.60
N ASP A 182 21.03 34.73 -11.48
CA ASP A 182 21.75 35.94 -11.15
C ASP A 182 21.23 37.16 -11.93
N SER A 183 20.54 36.97 -13.07
CA SER A 183 20.09 38.08 -13.91
C SER A 183 18.80 38.72 -13.40
N ALA A 184 18.66 40.04 -13.59
CA ALA A 184 17.40 40.73 -13.30
C ALA A 184 16.25 40.16 -14.16
N GLY A 185 15.13 39.88 -13.50
CA GLY A 185 13.97 39.27 -14.12
C GLY A 185 13.11 38.51 -13.14
N THR A 186 12.11 37.80 -13.62
CA THR A 186 11.24 36.93 -12.83
C THR A 186 11.27 35.53 -13.40
N VAL A 187 11.62 34.57 -12.56
CA VAL A 187 11.52 33.13 -12.83
C VAL A 187 10.32 32.57 -12.08
N MET A 188 9.56 31.69 -12.73
CA MET A 188 8.38 31.01 -12.18
C MET A 188 8.62 29.51 -12.19
N ILE A 189 8.54 28.89 -11.01
CA ILE A 189 8.76 27.46 -10.81
C ILE A 189 7.43 26.82 -10.47
N GLY A 190 6.93 25.90 -11.30
CA GLY A 190 5.60 25.27 -11.17
C GLY A 190 5.61 23.90 -10.53
N ALA A 191 6.61 23.10 -10.77
CA ALA A 191 6.78 21.77 -10.15
C ALA A 191 8.26 21.41 -10.11
N VAL A 192 8.68 20.74 -9.05
CA VAL A 192 10.06 20.25 -8.88
C VAL A 192 10.04 18.79 -8.53
N SER A 193 11.01 18.02 -9.01
CA SER A 193 11.20 16.61 -8.69
C SER A 193 12.68 16.28 -8.59
N LEU A 194 13.05 15.48 -7.61
CA LEU A 194 14.40 14.93 -7.45
C LEU A 194 14.29 13.49 -6.97
N MET A 195 14.71 12.56 -7.80
CA MET A 195 14.65 11.13 -7.50
C MET A 195 15.96 10.45 -7.84
N GLU A 196 16.33 9.38 -7.14
CA GLU A 196 17.41 8.51 -7.62
C GLU A 196 17.14 8.08 -9.06
N ALA A 197 18.18 8.10 -9.91
CA ALA A 197 18.02 7.70 -11.31
C ALA A 197 17.60 6.22 -11.42
N ASP A 198 18.01 5.40 -10.47
CA ASP A 198 17.63 4.00 -10.37
C ASP A 198 16.33 3.83 -9.56
N ASN A 199 15.22 4.31 -10.11
CA ASN A 199 13.87 4.10 -9.57
C ASN A 199 12.99 3.34 -10.56
N PHE A 200 11.86 2.82 -10.09
CA PHE A 200 10.85 2.16 -10.92
C PHE A 200 9.65 3.09 -11.09
N ARG A 201 9.58 3.85 -12.20
CA ARG A 201 8.46 4.74 -12.52
C ARG A 201 8.15 5.76 -11.40
N GLY A 202 9.17 6.28 -10.73
CA GLY A 202 9.03 7.18 -9.58
C GLY A 202 8.80 6.47 -8.24
N MET A 203 8.93 5.15 -8.20
CA MET A 203 8.83 4.32 -6.98
C MET A 203 10.21 3.79 -6.56
N ARG A 204 10.41 3.62 -5.28
CA ARG A 204 11.63 3.09 -4.67
C ARG A 204 11.78 1.60 -4.94
N LYS A 205 12.87 1.21 -5.60
CA LYS A 205 13.15 -0.19 -5.89
C LYS A 205 13.37 -1.03 -4.64
N ASP A 206 14.01 -0.49 -3.62
CA ASP A 206 14.23 -1.18 -2.35
C ASP A 206 12.92 -1.51 -1.62
N VAL A 207 11.90 -0.66 -1.73
CA VAL A 207 10.54 -0.93 -1.22
C VAL A 207 9.87 -2.02 -2.07
N ILE A 208 9.98 -1.93 -3.40
CA ILE A 208 9.41 -2.95 -4.31
C ILE A 208 10.02 -4.33 -4.05
N GLU A 209 11.33 -4.41 -3.81
CA GLU A 209 11.98 -5.69 -3.44
C GLU A 209 11.41 -6.26 -2.12
N LYS A 210 11.10 -5.40 -1.14
CA LYS A 210 10.42 -5.85 0.08
C LYS A 210 8.96 -6.27 -0.17
N MET A 211 8.25 -5.63 -1.09
CA MET A 211 6.92 -6.09 -1.51
C MET A 211 6.98 -7.47 -2.22
N LYS A 212 8.02 -7.73 -3.01
CA LYS A 212 8.28 -9.07 -3.57
C LYS A 212 8.58 -10.10 -2.48
N GLU A 213 9.39 -9.73 -1.48
CA GLU A 213 9.69 -10.58 -0.32
C GLU A 213 8.44 -10.91 0.51
N LEU A 214 7.49 -9.99 0.63
CA LEU A 214 6.18 -10.24 1.23
C LEU A 214 5.39 -11.30 0.45
N GLY A 215 5.58 -11.41 -0.86
CA GLY A 215 4.86 -12.37 -1.71
C GLY A 215 3.40 -12.02 -1.92
N ILE A 216 3.06 -10.74 -2.00
CA ILE A 216 1.70 -10.23 -2.23
C ILE A 216 1.13 -10.80 -3.52
N ARG A 217 -0.12 -11.27 -3.51
CA ARG A 217 -0.81 -11.87 -4.67
C ARG A 217 -2.00 -11.07 -5.16
N LEU A 218 -2.50 -10.16 -4.35
CA LEU A 218 -3.60 -9.24 -4.67
C LEU A 218 -3.26 -7.89 -4.03
N LEU A 219 -3.28 -6.79 -4.78
CA LEU A 219 -2.97 -5.47 -4.25
C LEU A 219 -4.16 -4.53 -4.48
N ARG A 220 -4.76 -4.04 -3.39
CA ARG A 220 -5.92 -3.15 -3.40
C ARG A 220 -5.47 -1.68 -3.38
N TRP A 221 -5.98 -0.89 -4.34
CA TRP A 221 -5.61 0.51 -4.57
C TRP A 221 -6.79 1.31 -5.18
N PRO A 222 -6.91 2.66 -5.05
CA PRO A 222 -5.98 3.60 -4.41
C PRO A 222 -6.07 3.64 -2.89
N GLY A 223 -6.74 2.70 -2.28
CA GLY A 223 -6.86 2.50 -0.86
C GLY A 223 -8.28 2.26 -0.40
N GLY A 224 -8.51 2.48 0.89
CA GLY A 224 -9.80 2.45 1.56
C GLY A 224 -10.52 3.78 1.40
N ASN A 225 -10.54 4.59 2.47
CA ASN A 225 -11.27 5.86 2.47
C ASN A 225 -10.75 6.89 1.46
N PHE A 226 -9.46 6.86 1.12
CA PHE A 226 -8.91 7.74 0.08
C PHE A 226 -9.57 7.51 -1.29
N ALA A 227 -10.01 6.29 -1.60
CA ALA A 227 -10.73 6.00 -2.84
C ALA A 227 -12.01 6.84 -3.00
N GLY A 228 -12.66 7.22 -1.89
CA GLY A 228 -13.81 8.12 -1.87
C GLY A 228 -13.53 9.50 -2.44
N GLU A 229 -12.27 9.92 -2.50
CA GLU A 229 -11.82 11.23 -2.97
C GLU A 229 -10.99 11.16 -4.27
N TYR A 230 -10.64 9.96 -4.72
CA TYR A 230 -9.76 9.73 -5.86
C TYR A 230 -10.46 9.92 -7.21
N ASN A 231 -9.87 10.73 -8.10
CA ASN A 231 -10.28 10.84 -9.50
C ASN A 231 -9.20 10.30 -10.43
N TRP A 232 -9.44 9.12 -11.00
CA TRP A 232 -8.48 8.43 -11.85
C TRP A 232 -8.09 9.21 -13.12
N LYS A 233 -8.99 10.09 -13.63
CA LYS A 233 -8.72 10.91 -14.82
C LYS A 233 -7.63 11.95 -14.60
N ASP A 234 -7.43 12.40 -13.36
CA ASP A 234 -6.32 13.30 -13.02
C ASP A 234 -4.96 12.62 -13.26
N GLY A 235 -4.89 11.31 -13.08
CA GLY A 235 -3.72 10.50 -13.36
C GLY A 235 -3.35 10.34 -14.84
N LEU A 236 -4.22 10.71 -15.78
CA LEU A 236 -3.95 10.58 -17.22
C LEU A 236 -2.95 11.62 -17.76
N LEU A 237 -2.70 12.69 -16.99
CA LEU A 237 -1.73 13.71 -17.33
C LEU A 237 -0.29 13.29 -17.00
N PRO A 238 0.73 13.91 -17.63
CA PRO A 238 2.11 13.78 -17.18
C PRO A 238 2.25 14.11 -15.68
N ARG A 239 3.11 13.40 -14.97
CA ARG A 239 3.23 13.43 -13.50
C ARG A 239 3.31 14.86 -12.90
N ASN A 240 4.11 15.74 -13.50
CA ASN A 240 4.24 17.12 -13.02
C ASN A 240 3.00 17.99 -13.29
N MET A 241 2.16 17.60 -14.24
CA MET A 241 0.94 18.32 -14.62
C MET A 241 -0.33 17.80 -13.91
N ARG A 242 -0.23 16.71 -13.15
CA ARG A 242 -1.35 16.20 -12.35
C ARG A 242 -1.65 17.14 -11.21
N ALA A 243 -2.91 17.53 -11.06
CA ALA A 243 -3.32 18.43 -10.00
C ALA A 243 -3.10 17.84 -8.61
N PRO A 244 -2.53 18.60 -7.67
CA PRO A 244 -2.54 18.21 -6.27
C PRO A 244 -3.97 18.23 -5.74
N PHE A 245 -4.28 17.30 -4.87
CA PHE A 245 -5.58 17.13 -4.26
C PHE A 245 -5.47 17.24 -2.73
N GLN A 246 -6.27 18.10 -2.10
CA GLN A 246 -6.31 18.20 -0.64
C GLN A 246 -7.41 17.31 -0.07
N SER A 247 -7.00 16.31 0.71
CA SER A 247 -7.94 15.46 1.44
C SER A 247 -8.36 16.10 2.75
N TYR A 248 -9.65 16.22 3.00
CA TYR A 248 -10.18 16.68 4.28
C TYR A 248 -10.12 15.61 5.36
N LEU A 249 -10.35 14.34 4.97
CA LEU A 249 -10.42 13.24 5.93
C LEU A 249 -9.04 12.91 6.51
N TRP A 250 -7.97 13.20 5.76
CA TRP A 250 -6.62 12.72 6.06
C TRP A 250 -5.58 13.83 6.22
N LEU A 251 -6.02 15.05 6.46
CA LEU A 251 -5.13 16.21 6.60
C LEU A 251 -4.03 15.97 7.64
N GLU A 252 -4.36 15.34 8.75
CA GLU A 252 -3.41 15.03 9.82
C GLU A 252 -2.54 13.80 9.53
N THR A 253 -2.98 12.93 8.64
CA THR A 253 -2.32 11.66 8.34
C THR A 253 -1.43 11.69 7.11
N GLN A 254 -1.29 12.85 6.48
CA GLN A 254 -0.33 13.10 5.39
C GLN A 254 0.65 14.23 5.77
N PRO A 255 1.49 14.04 6.80
CA PRO A 255 2.32 15.12 7.34
C PRO A 255 3.35 15.65 6.37
N HIS A 256 3.86 14.81 5.46
CA HIS A 256 4.88 15.20 4.47
C HIS A 256 4.35 16.08 3.35
N THR A 257 3.04 16.15 3.17
CA THR A 257 2.39 16.87 2.08
C THR A 257 1.31 17.82 2.57
N TYR A 258 1.21 18.07 3.88
CA TYR A 258 0.17 18.93 4.49
C TYR A 258 -1.27 18.52 4.11
N GLY A 259 -1.52 17.21 4.00
CA GLY A 259 -2.81 16.67 3.58
C GLY A 259 -3.08 16.72 2.08
N TYR A 260 -2.08 17.05 1.26
CA TYR A 260 -2.19 17.00 -0.20
C TYR A 260 -1.65 15.69 -0.76
N ASP A 261 -2.36 15.11 -1.69
CA ASP A 261 -1.86 14.09 -2.61
C ASP A 261 -1.44 14.73 -3.92
N PHE A 262 -0.28 14.37 -4.43
CA PHE A 262 0.28 14.93 -5.68
C PHE A 262 -0.03 14.08 -6.91
N HIS A 263 -0.82 13.02 -6.76
CA HIS A 263 -1.10 12.07 -7.83
C HIS A 263 0.16 11.48 -8.46
N ASP A 264 1.18 11.20 -7.65
CA ASP A 264 2.47 10.73 -8.15
C ASP A 264 2.39 9.30 -8.69
N ILE A 265 1.44 8.51 -8.21
CA ILE A 265 1.12 7.17 -8.72
C ILE A 265 -0.26 7.20 -9.36
N ASN A 266 -0.34 6.78 -10.62
CA ASN A 266 -1.58 6.65 -11.38
C ASN A 266 -1.92 5.18 -11.66
N THR A 267 -2.98 4.96 -12.45
CA THR A 267 -3.41 3.60 -12.86
C THR A 267 -2.28 2.83 -13.54
N ASP A 268 -1.54 3.45 -14.47
CA ASP A 268 -0.46 2.78 -15.21
C ASP A 268 0.70 2.38 -14.29
N ASP A 269 1.05 3.27 -13.35
CA ASP A 269 2.13 3.04 -12.39
C ASP A 269 1.74 1.93 -11.40
N PHE A 270 0.50 1.93 -10.93
CA PHE A 270 -0.05 0.89 -10.06
C PHE A 270 -0.08 -0.48 -10.74
N ILE A 271 -0.59 -0.56 -11.98
CA ILE A 271 -0.62 -1.82 -12.73
C ILE A 271 0.81 -2.33 -12.99
N ALA A 272 1.74 -1.43 -13.35
CA ALA A 272 3.15 -1.79 -13.53
C ALA A 272 3.75 -2.35 -12.23
N LEU A 273 3.46 -1.74 -11.07
CA LEU A 273 3.86 -2.26 -9.76
C LEU A 273 3.28 -3.66 -9.51
N CYS A 274 1.99 -3.87 -9.75
CA CYS A 274 1.37 -5.19 -9.59
C CYS A 274 2.07 -6.26 -10.43
N ARG A 275 2.39 -5.94 -11.70
CA ARG A 275 3.13 -6.87 -12.58
C ARG A 275 4.55 -7.14 -12.07
N GLU A 276 5.23 -6.10 -11.57
CA GLU A 276 6.59 -6.22 -11.05
C GLU A 276 6.67 -7.10 -9.80
N ILE A 277 5.67 -7.03 -8.91
CA ILE A 277 5.63 -7.85 -7.67
C ILE A 277 4.89 -9.19 -7.83
N GLY A 278 4.27 -9.43 -8.99
CA GLY A 278 3.50 -10.66 -9.25
C GLY A 278 2.14 -10.72 -8.56
N ALA A 279 1.48 -9.55 -8.37
CA ALA A 279 0.16 -9.43 -7.79
C ALA A 279 -0.92 -9.13 -8.84
N GLU A 280 -2.15 -9.53 -8.58
CA GLU A 280 -3.32 -9.06 -9.32
C GLU A 280 -3.79 -7.70 -8.77
N PRO A 281 -4.15 -6.75 -9.65
CA PRO A 281 -4.69 -5.47 -9.22
C PRO A 281 -6.14 -5.60 -8.73
N PHE A 282 -6.45 -4.94 -7.62
CA PHE A 282 -7.80 -4.78 -7.08
C PHE A 282 -8.09 -3.29 -6.92
N ILE A 283 -8.95 -2.73 -7.77
CA ILE A 283 -9.21 -1.29 -7.82
C ILE A 283 -10.47 -0.94 -7.05
N THR A 284 -10.39 0.05 -6.16
CA THR A 284 -11.53 0.60 -5.43
C THR A 284 -12.09 1.83 -6.16
N LEU A 285 -13.37 1.78 -6.50
CA LEU A 285 -14.09 2.89 -7.14
C LEU A 285 -14.44 4.00 -6.15
N ASN A 286 -14.73 5.16 -6.73
CA ASN A 286 -15.42 6.26 -6.07
C ASN A 286 -16.85 6.43 -6.63
N PRO A 287 -17.85 5.65 -6.20
CA PRO A 287 -19.20 5.72 -6.76
C PRO A 287 -20.00 6.93 -6.28
N THR A 288 -19.47 7.73 -5.35
CA THR A 288 -20.12 8.96 -4.89
C THR A 288 -19.83 10.13 -5.83
N TRP A 289 -18.59 10.22 -6.32
CA TRP A 289 -18.13 11.36 -7.09
C TRP A 289 -18.03 11.07 -8.58
N ASN A 290 -17.81 9.83 -8.97
CA ASN A 290 -17.83 9.42 -10.36
C ASN A 290 -19.25 9.04 -10.79
N THR A 291 -19.57 9.32 -12.04
CA THR A 291 -20.78 8.80 -12.65
C THR A 291 -20.62 7.30 -13.01
N PRO A 292 -21.73 6.57 -13.24
CA PRO A 292 -21.64 5.20 -13.76
C PRO A 292 -20.83 5.11 -15.07
N GLU A 293 -20.96 6.11 -15.94
CA GLU A 293 -20.21 6.21 -17.19
C GLU A 293 -18.70 6.39 -16.92
N GLU A 294 -18.31 7.21 -15.95
CA GLU A 294 -16.89 7.39 -15.60
C GLU A 294 -16.27 6.14 -14.98
N SER A 295 -17.05 5.34 -14.26
CA SER A 295 -16.60 4.03 -13.78
C SER A 295 -16.38 3.04 -14.94
N ALA A 296 -17.30 3.00 -15.90
CA ALA A 296 -17.15 2.22 -17.13
C ALA A 296 -15.96 2.69 -17.98
N GLU A 297 -15.74 4.01 -18.08
CA GLU A 297 -14.58 4.60 -18.76
C GLU A 297 -13.24 4.20 -18.10
N TRP A 298 -13.20 4.02 -16.77
CA TRP A 298 -12.00 3.51 -16.09
C TRP A 298 -11.76 2.03 -16.40
N VAL A 299 -12.84 1.21 -16.43
CA VAL A 299 -12.74 -0.18 -16.91
C VAL A 299 -12.30 -0.22 -18.36
N GLU A 300 -12.83 0.64 -19.23
CA GLU A 300 -12.42 0.73 -20.63
C GLU A 300 -10.94 1.14 -20.76
N TYR A 301 -10.46 2.07 -19.92
CA TYR A 301 -9.03 2.41 -19.87
C TYR A 301 -8.18 1.18 -19.53
N CYS A 302 -8.62 0.37 -18.57
CA CYS A 302 -7.86 -0.82 -18.18
C CYS A 302 -8.02 -1.99 -19.15
N ASN A 303 -9.21 -2.26 -19.66
CA ASN A 303 -9.56 -3.51 -20.31
C ASN A 303 -9.99 -3.36 -21.79
N GLY A 304 -10.31 -2.13 -22.24
CA GLY A 304 -10.68 -1.87 -23.63
C GLY A 304 -9.50 -1.98 -24.60
N GLY A 305 -9.79 -2.39 -25.84
CA GLY A 305 -8.80 -2.40 -26.92
C GLY A 305 -8.40 -0.98 -27.36
N GLU A 306 -7.34 -0.86 -28.17
CA GLU A 306 -6.84 0.42 -28.69
C GLU A 306 -7.82 1.16 -29.62
N GLU A 307 -8.87 0.48 -30.09
CA GLU A 307 -9.95 1.04 -30.89
C GLU A 307 -10.99 1.78 -30.05
N THR A 308 -11.01 1.59 -28.74
CA THR A 308 -11.93 2.29 -27.84
C THR A 308 -11.36 3.64 -27.44
N LYS A 309 -12.22 4.56 -26.93
CA LYS A 309 -11.81 5.91 -26.56
C LYS A 309 -10.69 5.90 -25.50
N TYR A 310 -10.89 5.19 -24.40
CA TYR A 310 -9.93 5.18 -23.29
C TYR A 310 -8.82 4.15 -23.47
N GLY A 311 -9.06 3.07 -24.23
CA GLY A 311 -8.00 2.17 -24.67
C GLY A 311 -6.99 2.87 -25.57
N ALA A 312 -7.45 3.77 -26.45
CA ALA A 312 -6.55 4.62 -27.25
C ALA A 312 -5.69 5.56 -26.40
N ILE A 313 -6.26 6.12 -25.31
CA ILE A 313 -5.49 6.97 -24.37
C ILE A 313 -4.42 6.13 -23.65
N ARG A 314 -4.76 4.93 -23.15
CA ARG A 314 -3.79 3.99 -22.58
C ARG A 314 -2.67 3.66 -23.58
N ALA A 315 -3.03 3.35 -24.83
CA ALA A 315 -2.04 3.07 -25.88
C ALA A 315 -1.10 4.25 -26.15
N LYS A 316 -1.63 5.48 -26.17
CA LYS A 316 -0.85 6.72 -26.28
C LYS A 316 0.09 6.91 -25.07
N ASN A 317 -0.33 6.49 -23.88
CA ASN A 317 0.49 6.53 -22.67
C ASN A 317 1.56 5.41 -22.63
N GLY A 318 1.70 4.62 -23.71
CA GLY A 318 2.74 3.61 -23.87
C GLY A 318 2.30 2.16 -23.61
N HIS A 319 1.01 1.93 -23.35
CA HIS A 319 0.48 0.62 -23.00
C HIS A 319 -0.61 0.18 -23.98
N LYS A 320 -0.18 -0.43 -25.09
CA LYS A 320 -1.06 -0.83 -26.18
C LYS A 320 -2.05 -1.91 -25.78
N GLU A 321 -1.57 -2.96 -25.12
CA GLU A 321 -2.37 -4.11 -24.72
C GLU A 321 -3.24 -3.80 -23.49
N PRO A 322 -4.48 -4.34 -23.41
CA PRO A 322 -5.32 -4.26 -22.23
C PRO A 322 -4.63 -4.79 -20.97
N TYR A 323 -4.85 -4.15 -19.84
CA TYR A 323 -4.33 -4.60 -18.55
C TYR A 323 -5.07 -5.80 -17.98
N ASN A 324 -6.32 -6.03 -18.42
CA ASN A 324 -7.18 -7.13 -17.96
C ASN A 324 -7.39 -7.14 -16.44
N VAL A 325 -7.70 -5.99 -15.86
CA VAL A 325 -8.00 -5.85 -14.44
C VAL A 325 -9.34 -6.50 -14.14
N LYS A 326 -9.35 -7.49 -13.24
CA LYS A 326 -10.53 -8.31 -12.93
C LYS A 326 -11.25 -7.86 -11.66
N PHE A 327 -10.52 -7.43 -10.63
CA PHE A 327 -11.06 -7.18 -9.31
C PHE A 327 -11.35 -5.69 -9.09
N TRP A 328 -12.60 -5.36 -8.70
CA TRP A 328 -13.04 -3.99 -8.46
C TRP A 328 -13.96 -3.92 -7.24
N SER A 329 -13.72 -2.95 -6.35
CA SER A 329 -14.61 -2.66 -5.24
C SER A 329 -15.53 -1.49 -5.57
N LEU A 330 -16.81 -1.64 -5.27
CA LEU A 330 -17.86 -0.63 -5.49
C LEU A 330 -17.92 0.35 -4.31
N GLY A 331 -16.81 1.03 -4.07
CA GLY A 331 -16.61 1.95 -2.95
C GLY A 331 -15.92 1.34 -1.75
N ASN A 332 -15.81 2.11 -0.68
CA ASN A 332 -15.18 1.72 0.57
C ASN A 332 -16.07 2.11 1.76
N GLU A 333 -16.22 1.24 2.74
CA GLU A 333 -16.89 1.50 4.02
C GLU A 333 -18.22 2.26 3.90
N ALA A 334 -19.04 1.89 2.91
CA ALA A 334 -20.37 2.44 2.74
C ALA A 334 -21.20 2.23 4.01
N GLY A 335 -22.00 3.23 4.39
CA GLY A 335 -22.79 3.20 5.62
C GLY A 335 -22.08 3.74 6.87
N TYR A 336 -20.77 3.98 6.82
CA TYR A 336 -20.03 4.63 7.91
C TYR A 336 -19.91 6.16 7.75
N GLY A 337 -20.59 6.74 6.75
CA GLY A 337 -20.56 8.19 6.49
C GLY A 337 -19.47 8.63 5.51
N HIS A 338 -18.66 7.71 4.99
CA HIS A 338 -17.58 8.01 4.04
C HIS A 338 -18.07 8.12 2.58
N MET A 339 -19.32 7.71 2.31
CA MET A 339 -19.93 7.80 0.98
C MET A 339 -21.20 8.63 1.05
N GLU A 340 -21.13 9.89 0.66
CA GLU A 340 -22.27 10.79 0.63
C GLU A 340 -23.39 10.23 -0.26
N GLY A 341 -24.64 10.28 0.23
CA GLY A 341 -25.79 9.74 -0.50
C GLY A 341 -25.95 8.21 -0.46
N ALA A 342 -25.01 7.47 0.12
CA ALA A 342 -25.02 6.00 0.17
C ALA A 342 -24.89 5.45 1.61
N ASN A 343 -25.49 6.12 2.59
CA ASN A 343 -25.36 5.77 4.01
C ASN A 343 -26.41 4.75 4.51
N THR A 344 -27.31 4.30 3.65
CA THR A 344 -28.26 3.19 3.92
C THR A 344 -28.10 2.10 2.88
N ALA A 345 -28.41 0.85 3.24
CA ALA A 345 -28.29 -0.29 2.33
C ALA A 345 -29.08 -0.08 1.03
N ASP A 346 -30.30 0.47 1.13
CA ASP A 346 -31.16 0.76 -0.01
C ASP A 346 -30.59 1.88 -0.91
N ALA A 347 -30.09 2.97 -0.34
CA ALA A 347 -29.49 4.06 -1.12
C ALA A 347 -28.22 3.60 -1.81
N TYR A 348 -27.34 2.87 -1.09
CA TYR A 348 -26.11 2.31 -1.62
C TYR A 348 -26.39 1.39 -2.81
N GLN A 349 -27.25 0.38 -2.65
CA GLN A 349 -27.49 -0.59 -3.71
C GLN A 349 -28.04 0.05 -4.99
N ARG A 350 -28.93 1.07 -4.87
CA ARG A 350 -29.44 1.80 -6.04
C ARG A 350 -28.37 2.62 -6.76
N ALA A 351 -27.45 3.19 -6.00
CA ALA A 351 -26.34 3.95 -6.57
C ALA A 351 -25.37 3.03 -7.30
N VAL A 352 -24.83 2.02 -6.61
CA VAL A 352 -23.75 1.19 -7.14
C VAL A 352 -24.17 0.19 -8.20
N ARG A 353 -25.46 -0.23 -8.21
CA ARG A 353 -25.98 -1.10 -9.28
C ARG A 353 -25.74 -0.49 -10.67
N LYS A 354 -26.01 0.81 -10.84
CA LYS A 354 -25.81 1.50 -12.12
C LYS A 354 -24.32 1.50 -12.55
N HIS A 355 -23.42 1.69 -11.57
CA HIS A 355 -21.99 1.58 -11.82
C HIS A 355 -21.61 0.16 -12.26
N ALA A 356 -22.04 -0.85 -11.51
CA ALA A 356 -21.75 -2.25 -11.81
C ALA A 356 -22.26 -2.66 -13.19
N GLU A 357 -23.52 -2.34 -13.54
CA GLU A 357 -24.10 -2.63 -14.85
C GLU A 357 -23.28 -2.02 -15.99
N LYS A 358 -22.91 -0.73 -15.88
CA LYS A 358 -22.09 -0.04 -16.88
C LYS A 358 -20.67 -0.61 -17.01
N MET A 359 -20.05 -1.01 -15.91
CA MET A 359 -18.75 -1.64 -15.92
C MET A 359 -18.79 -3.02 -16.60
N LEU A 360 -19.83 -3.82 -16.30
CA LEU A 360 -20.04 -5.15 -16.90
C LEU A 360 -20.43 -5.09 -18.39
N GLU A 361 -21.03 -3.99 -18.88
CA GLU A 361 -21.21 -3.74 -20.31
C GLU A 361 -19.87 -3.67 -21.04
N VAL A 362 -18.82 -3.11 -20.41
CA VAL A 362 -17.47 -2.98 -20.96
C VAL A 362 -16.66 -4.28 -20.81
N SER A 363 -16.72 -4.90 -19.64
CA SER A 363 -15.96 -6.12 -19.32
C SER A 363 -16.82 -7.08 -18.49
N PRO A 364 -17.46 -8.07 -19.13
CA PRO A 364 -18.40 -8.98 -18.45
C PRO A 364 -17.79 -9.88 -17.37
N ASP A 365 -16.48 -10.13 -17.44
CA ASP A 365 -15.76 -11.07 -16.57
C ASP A 365 -15.18 -10.42 -15.29
N LEU A 366 -15.67 -9.22 -14.92
CA LEU A 366 -15.23 -8.56 -13.69
C LEU A 366 -15.72 -9.29 -12.45
N THR A 367 -14.89 -9.30 -11.42
CA THR A 367 -15.27 -9.68 -10.06
C THR A 367 -15.48 -8.40 -9.26
N LEU A 368 -16.75 -8.05 -9.02
CA LEU A 368 -17.12 -6.87 -8.30
C LEU A 368 -17.37 -7.19 -6.82
N CYS A 369 -16.90 -6.30 -5.93
CA CYS A 369 -17.07 -6.40 -4.49
C CYS A 369 -17.95 -5.25 -4.01
N SER A 370 -19.09 -5.56 -3.35
CA SER A 370 -19.93 -4.54 -2.73
C SER A 370 -19.41 -4.15 -1.36
N SER A 371 -19.52 -2.87 -1.00
CA SER A 371 -19.11 -2.32 0.28
C SER A 371 -20.29 -2.21 1.27
N GLY A 372 -19.99 -2.15 2.58
CA GLY A 372 -21.00 -1.97 3.62
C GLY A 372 -20.47 -2.19 5.03
N PRO A 373 -21.26 -1.87 6.07
CA PRO A 373 -20.89 -2.06 7.47
C PRO A 373 -21.12 -3.53 7.90
N TYR A 374 -20.46 -4.46 7.25
CA TYR A 374 -20.58 -5.89 7.54
C TYR A 374 -19.84 -6.30 8.83
N PRO A 375 -20.36 -7.32 9.58
CA PRO A 375 -21.64 -8.03 9.38
C PRO A 375 -22.83 -7.15 9.80
N ASN A 376 -23.80 -7.02 8.92
CA ASN A 376 -25.07 -6.31 9.16
C ASN A 376 -26.18 -6.99 8.36
N GLU A 377 -27.29 -7.36 9.00
CA GLU A 377 -28.35 -8.19 8.41
C GLU A 377 -29.05 -7.49 7.23
N GLU A 378 -29.32 -6.18 7.34
CA GLU A 378 -29.98 -5.42 6.28
C GLU A 378 -29.06 -5.30 5.05
N TRP A 379 -27.80 -4.91 5.25
CA TRP A 379 -26.82 -4.79 4.17
C TRP A 379 -26.53 -6.12 3.50
N ALA A 380 -26.37 -7.19 4.28
CA ALA A 380 -26.16 -8.54 3.76
C ALA A 380 -27.34 -9.02 2.91
N LYS A 381 -28.57 -8.74 3.34
CA LYS A 381 -29.77 -9.05 2.57
C LYS A 381 -29.81 -8.34 1.22
N TYR A 382 -29.51 -7.04 1.17
CA TYR A 382 -29.45 -6.30 -0.10
C TYR A 382 -28.35 -6.85 -1.02
N SER A 383 -27.18 -7.15 -0.50
CA SER A 383 -26.07 -7.73 -1.28
C SER A 383 -26.43 -9.12 -1.81
N ALA A 384 -27.09 -9.96 -1.00
CA ALA A 384 -27.49 -11.30 -1.40
C ALA A 384 -28.65 -11.36 -2.41
N CYS A 385 -29.50 -10.33 -2.45
CA CYS A 385 -30.73 -10.32 -3.29
C CYS A 385 -30.66 -9.29 -4.42
N ALA A 386 -30.25 -8.04 -4.09
CA ALA A 386 -30.32 -6.92 -5.03
C ALA A 386 -29.03 -6.69 -5.83
N LEU A 387 -27.90 -7.16 -5.37
CA LEU A 387 -26.60 -7.00 -6.03
C LEU A 387 -25.94 -8.33 -6.42
N SER A 388 -26.50 -9.48 -6.04
CA SER A 388 -25.87 -10.79 -6.25
C SER A 388 -25.67 -11.18 -7.73
N ASP A 389 -26.42 -10.56 -8.63
CA ASP A 389 -26.29 -10.73 -10.08
C ASP A 389 -25.20 -9.85 -10.71
N VAL A 390 -24.70 -8.86 -9.97
CA VAL A 390 -23.66 -7.92 -10.46
C VAL A 390 -22.42 -7.88 -9.55
N ALA A 391 -22.53 -8.18 -8.26
CA ALA A 391 -21.41 -8.19 -7.32
C ALA A 391 -21.26 -9.57 -6.66
N GLY A 392 -20.17 -10.26 -7.02
CA GLY A 392 -19.90 -11.63 -6.56
C GLY A 392 -19.33 -11.74 -5.14
N THR A 393 -18.95 -10.62 -4.51
CA THR A 393 -18.39 -10.60 -3.15
C THR A 393 -18.85 -9.37 -2.36
N VAL A 394 -18.79 -9.47 -1.02
CA VAL A 394 -19.01 -8.37 -0.08
C VAL A 394 -17.75 -8.09 0.72
N SER A 395 -17.44 -6.82 0.94
CA SER A 395 -16.28 -6.35 1.72
C SER A 395 -16.51 -6.56 3.21
N LEU A 396 -15.52 -7.06 3.93
CA LEU A 396 -15.51 -7.19 5.39
C LEU A 396 -14.21 -6.60 5.92
N HIS A 397 -14.31 -5.70 6.92
CA HIS A 397 -13.16 -5.08 7.57
C HIS A 397 -13.12 -5.40 9.06
N TYR A 398 -11.93 -5.56 9.60
CA TYR A 398 -11.71 -5.70 11.03
C TYR A 398 -10.34 -5.19 11.46
N TYR A 399 -10.36 -4.30 12.44
CA TYR A 399 -9.16 -3.82 13.11
C TYR A 399 -9.18 -4.26 14.58
N ALA A 400 -8.18 -5.03 15.00
CA ALA A 400 -8.06 -5.45 16.39
C ALA A 400 -7.64 -4.26 17.25
N HIS A 401 -8.27 -4.12 18.43
CA HIS A 401 -7.80 -3.15 19.41
C HIS A 401 -6.37 -3.50 19.83
N TYR A 402 -5.49 -2.52 19.83
CA TYR A 402 -4.10 -2.72 20.17
C TYR A 402 -3.78 -2.33 21.62
N PRO A 403 -3.17 -3.23 22.39
CA PRO A 403 -2.70 -2.93 23.72
C PRO A 403 -1.52 -1.94 23.70
N GLN A 404 -1.43 -1.10 24.71
CA GLN A 404 -0.37 -0.09 24.80
C GLN A 404 0.90 -0.60 25.47
N PHE A 405 0.84 -1.72 26.18
CA PHE A 405 1.94 -2.31 26.95
C PHE A 405 2.60 -1.31 27.92
N ILE A 406 1.80 -0.40 28.51
CA ILE A 406 2.30 0.61 29.44
C ILE A 406 2.61 -0.01 30.80
N ASP A 407 1.77 -0.96 31.25
CA ASP A 407 1.90 -1.64 32.53
C ASP A 407 2.58 -3.01 32.33
N PRO A 408 3.83 -3.18 32.78
CA PRO A 408 4.53 -4.47 32.62
C PRO A 408 3.84 -5.66 33.29
N GLU A 409 3.05 -5.43 34.34
CA GLU A 409 2.31 -6.49 35.04
C GLU A 409 1.13 -7.00 34.20
N LYS A 410 0.62 -6.19 33.28
CA LYS A 410 -0.48 -6.53 32.37
C LYS A 410 -0.01 -7.04 31.01
N LYS A 411 1.28 -7.08 30.75
CA LYS A 411 1.83 -7.45 29.44
C LYS A 411 1.25 -8.76 28.90
N LYS A 412 1.19 -9.79 29.73
CA LYS A 412 0.61 -11.09 29.35
C LYS A 412 -0.87 -10.98 29.00
N GLU A 413 -1.66 -10.31 29.86
CA GLU A 413 -3.10 -10.11 29.64
C GLU A 413 -3.37 -9.35 28.35
N GLU A 414 -2.63 -8.26 28.12
CA GLU A 414 -2.77 -7.44 26.92
C GLU A 414 -2.37 -8.19 25.63
N TYR A 415 -1.30 -8.97 25.69
CA TYR A 415 -0.88 -9.83 24.58
C TYR A 415 -1.94 -10.91 24.26
N GLU A 416 -2.40 -11.64 25.26
CA GLU A 416 -3.40 -12.69 25.11
C GLU A 416 -4.74 -12.13 24.61
N ALA A 417 -5.12 -10.92 25.05
CA ALA A 417 -6.30 -10.24 24.58
C ALA A 417 -6.20 -9.85 23.10
N LEU A 418 -5.03 -9.42 22.61
CA LEU A 418 -4.84 -9.12 21.19
C LEU A 418 -4.89 -10.39 20.33
N VAL A 419 -4.11 -11.41 20.69
CA VAL A 419 -4.02 -12.65 19.91
C VAL A 419 -5.36 -13.40 19.92
N GLY A 420 -6.09 -13.37 21.04
CA GLY A 420 -7.41 -13.99 21.20
C GLY A 420 -8.51 -13.36 20.34
N ARG A 421 -8.31 -12.14 19.80
CA ARG A 421 -9.28 -11.47 18.91
C ARG A 421 -9.62 -12.29 17.66
N VAL A 422 -8.75 -13.17 17.24
CA VAL A 422 -9.00 -14.02 16.07
C VAL A 422 -10.20 -14.92 16.30
N GLU A 423 -10.25 -15.63 17.43
CA GLU A 423 -11.35 -16.53 17.80
C GLU A 423 -12.57 -15.79 18.37
N GLU A 424 -12.35 -14.69 19.08
CA GLU A 424 -13.41 -13.94 19.75
C GLU A 424 -14.19 -13.02 18.82
N HIS A 425 -13.55 -12.52 17.75
CA HIS A 425 -14.15 -11.54 16.85
C HIS A 425 -14.03 -11.89 15.38
N CYS A 426 -12.82 -12.14 14.84
CA CYS A 426 -12.63 -12.29 13.40
C CYS A 426 -13.42 -13.47 12.83
N LEU A 427 -13.26 -14.66 13.41
CA LEU A 427 -13.99 -15.84 12.96
C LEU A 427 -15.52 -15.74 13.21
N PRO A 428 -16.01 -15.23 14.35
CA PRO A 428 -17.43 -14.93 14.54
C PRO A 428 -18.00 -13.93 13.53
N PHE A 429 -17.25 -12.91 13.10
CA PHE A 429 -17.71 -11.97 12.08
C PHE A 429 -17.92 -12.67 10.73
N ILE A 430 -16.96 -13.47 10.29
CA ILE A 430 -17.07 -14.28 9.06
C ILE A 430 -18.29 -15.22 9.14
N ARG A 431 -18.47 -15.94 10.25
CA ARG A 431 -19.60 -16.87 10.47
C ARG A 431 -20.94 -16.14 10.44
N THR A 432 -21.01 -14.98 11.10
CA THR A 432 -22.23 -14.17 11.16
C THR A 432 -22.58 -13.65 9.78
N LEU A 433 -21.61 -13.08 9.05
CA LEU A 433 -21.81 -12.60 7.71
C LEU A 433 -22.24 -13.72 6.75
N ARG A 434 -21.57 -14.89 6.78
CA ARG A 434 -21.98 -16.02 5.94
C ARG A 434 -23.41 -16.46 6.23
N LYS A 435 -23.83 -16.48 7.50
CA LYS A 435 -25.22 -16.80 7.89
C LYS A 435 -26.20 -15.75 7.36
N GLN A 436 -25.85 -14.47 7.43
CA GLN A 436 -26.71 -13.36 6.94
C GLN A 436 -26.84 -13.38 5.41
N LEU A 437 -25.76 -13.73 4.68
CA LEU A 437 -25.79 -13.89 3.23
C LEU A 437 -26.63 -15.11 2.78
N GLY A 438 -26.81 -16.13 3.62
CA GLY A 438 -27.58 -17.33 3.30
C GLY A 438 -26.86 -18.29 2.33
N ASP A 439 -27.63 -19.08 1.57
CA ASP A 439 -27.13 -20.16 0.69
C ASP A 439 -26.81 -19.68 -0.76
N ASN A 440 -26.63 -18.38 -0.99
CA ASN A 440 -26.23 -17.86 -2.30
C ASN A 440 -24.71 -17.90 -2.50
N ASP A 441 -24.27 -17.71 -3.75
CA ASP A 441 -22.87 -17.79 -4.16
C ASP A 441 -22.06 -16.51 -3.87
N VAL A 442 -22.65 -15.50 -3.23
CA VAL A 442 -21.93 -14.27 -2.86
C VAL A 442 -20.83 -14.60 -1.86
N GLY A 443 -19.59 -14.35 -2.24
CA GLY A 443 -18.42 -14.58 -1.41
C GLY A 443 -18.12 -13.44 -0.44
N ILE A 444 -17.10 -13.63 0.39
CA ILE A 444 -16.59 -12.62 1.32
C ILE A 444 -15.21 -12.18 0.84
N SER A 445 -15.00 -10.87 0.71
CA SER A 445 -13.70 -10.23 0.60
C SER A 445 -13.35 -9.65 1.96
N PHE A 446 -12.38 -10.24 2.65
CA PHE A 446 -11.87 -9.68 3.90
C PHE A 446 -10.74 -8.71 3.56
N ASP A 447 -11.09 -7.57 2.97
CA ASP A 447 -10.18 -6.71 2.23
C ASP A 447 -9.54 -5.58 3.04
N GLU A 448 -9.83 -5.50 4.36
CA GLU A 448 -9.01 -4.74 5.31
C GLU A 448 -8.93 -5.45 6.67
N TRP A 449 -7.71 -5.68 7.14
CA TRP A 449 -7.48 -6.16 8.50
C TRP A 449 -6.09 -5.76 9.00
N ASN A 450 -6.01 -5.35 10.26
CA ASN A 450 -4.76 -5.11 10.99
C ASN A 450 -5.08 -4.91 12.49
N ALA A 451 -4.05 -4.65 13.29
CA ALA A 451 -4.20 -4.03 14.59
C ALA A 451 -4.44 -2.51 14.42
N TRP A 452 -5.31 -1.92 15.25
CA TRP A 452 -5.68 -0.50 15.13
C TRP A 452 -4.55 0.44 15.54
N TYR A 453 -4.43 1.60 14.89
CA TYR A 453 -3.39 2.62 15.09
C TYR A 453 -1.97 2.17 14.73
N ALA A 454 -1.80 1.23 13.81
CA ALA A 454 -0.49 0.77 13.35
C ALA A 454 0.44 1.91 12.87
N TRP A 455 -0.11 2.97 12.31
CA TRP A 455 0.62 4.13 11.79
C TRP A 455 1.17 5.10 12.86
N TYR A 456 0.74 4.99 14.11
CA TYR A 456 1.19 5.88 15.19
C TYR A 456 2.34 5.31 16.02
N ARG A 457 2.78 4.10 15.74
CA ARG A 457 3.79 3.41 16.54
C ARG A 457 4.60 2.41 15.71
N LYS A 458 5.70 1.98 16.31
CA LYS A 458 6.47 0.86 15.76
C LYS A 458 5.67 -0.44 15.90
N GLY A 459 5.72 -1.30 14.89
CA GLY A 459 5.17 -2.65 14.95
C GLY A 459 5.78 -3.50 16.07
N SER A 460 5.15 -4.61 16.41
CA SER A 460 5.56 -5.50 17.50
C SER A 460 5.39 -6.97 17.15
N VAL A 461 6.06 -7.83 17.91
CA VAL A 461 5.86 -9.29 17.82
C VAL A 461 4.44 -9.68 18.26
N ALA A 462 3.80 -8.93 19.16
CA ALA A 462 2.40 -9.18 19.51
C ALA A 462 1.46 -9.03 18.31
N GLU A 463 1.63 -7.99 17.50
CA GLU A 463 0.87 -7.80 16.25
C GLU A 463 1.17 -8.90 15.24
N ALA A 464 2.43 -9.29 15.14
CA ALA A 464 2.85 -10.37 14.25
C ALA A 464 2.21 -11.73 14.65
N MET A 465 2.10 -12.02 15.95
CA MET A 465 1.42 -13.23 16.42
C MET A 465 -0.09 -13.18 16.19
N PHE A 466 -0.73 -12.00 16.32
CA PHE A 466 -2.11 -11.79 15.87
C PHE A 466 -2.23 -12.06 14.36
N ALA A 467 -1.34 -11.50 13.55
CA ALA A 467 -1.34 -11.69 12.09
C ALA A 467 -1.15 -13.17 11.69
N ALA A 468 -0.22 -13.89 12.33
CA ALA A 468 -0.01 -15.31 12.10
C ALA A 468 -1.27 -16.14 12.38
N SER A 469 -1.91 -15.87 13.53
CA SER A 469 -3.15 -16.54 13.93
C SER A 469 -4.31 -16.21 13.00
N PHE A 470 -4.43 -14.93 12.60
CA PHE A 470 -5.46 -14.48 11.67
C PHE A 470 -5.30 -15.14 10.29
N MET A 471 -4.08 -15.15 9.72
CA MET A 471 -3.83 -15.77 8.42
C MET A 471 -4.07 -17.29 8.47
N ASN A 472 -3.64 -17.98 9.54
CA ASN A 472 -3.94 -19.40 9.72
C ASN A 472 -5.45 -19.65 9.75
N MET A 473 -6.21 -18.85 10.51
CA MET A 473 -7.68 -18.93 10.60
C MET A 473 -8.35 -18.69 9.24
N ILE A 474 -7.90 -17.70 8.47
CA ILE A 474 -8.43 -17.43 7.11
C ILE A 474 -8.16 -18.62 6.19
N ILE A 475 -6.91 -19.14 6.14
CA ILE A 475 -6.55 -20.28 5.30
C ILE A 475 -7.41 -21.51 5.65
N GLU A 476 -7.61 -21.78 6.93
CA GLU A 476 -8.41 -22.91 7.42
C GLU A 476 -9.89 -22.80 7.00
N ASN A 477 -10.46 -21.60 7.11
CA ASN A 477 -11.90 -21.38 7.09
C ASN A 477 -12.42 -20.77 5.77
N ALA A 478 -11.53 -20.36 4.85
CA ALA A 478 -11.90 -19.63 3.64
C ALA A 478 -12.94 -20.37 2.78
N GLU A 479 -12.71 -21.65 2.48
CA GLU A 479 -13.62 -22.46 1.68
C GLU A 479 -14.97 -22.66 2.37
N LYS A 480 -14.93 -23.00 3.65
CA LYS A 480 -16.12 -23.28 4.46
C LYS A 480 -17.08 -22.10 4.54
N TYR A 481 -16.58 -20.88 4.60
CA TYR A 481 -17.39 -19.68 4.74
C TYR A 481 -17.42 -18.80 3.48
N GLY A 482 -16.81 -19.26 2.39
CA GLY A 482 -16.82 -18.55 1.11
C GLY A 482 -15.95 -17.29 1.12
N VAL A 483 -14.86 -17.23 1.89
CA VAL A 483 -13.89 -16.14 1.82
C VAL A 483 -13.08 -16.32 0.53
N LYS A 484 -13.18 -15.37 -0.39
CA LYS A 484 -12.54 -15.41 -1.70
C LYS A 484 -11.26 -14.60 -1.79
N MET A 485 -11.23 -13.48 -1.08
CA MET A 485 -10.12 -12.51 -1.06
C MET A 485 -9.84 -12.08 0.38
N CYS A 486 -8.58 -11.70 0.65
CA CYS A 486 -8.18 -11.16 1.94
C CYS A 486 -6.98 -10.23 1.73
N CYS A 487 -7.03 -8.98 2.25
CA CYS A 487 -5.98 -8.00 2.11
C CYS A 487 -5.61 -7.41 3.47
N HIS A 488 -4.33 -7.47 3.81
CA HIS A 488 -3.78 -6.79 4.98
C HIS A 488 -3.79 -5.26 4.76
N PHE A 489 -3.95 -4.47 5.78
CA PHE A 489 -3.90 -3.01 5.72
C PHE A 489 -2.77 -2.49 6.62
N GLU A 490 -1.66 -1.96 6.07
CA GLU A 490 -1.32 -1.90 4.65
C GLU A 490 0.18 -2.19 4.42
N SER A 491 0.58 -2.26 3.15
CA SER A 491 1.92 -2.73 2.75
C SER A 491 3.05 -1.91 3.37
N VAL A 492 2.98 -0.58 3.31
CA VAL A 492 4.09 0.32 3.61
C VAL A 492 3.73 1.28 4.75
N ASN A 493 4.59 1.35 5.76
CA ASN A 493 4.55 2.24 6.92
C ASN A 493 3.41 2.04 7.93
N GLU A 494 2.47 1.13 7.69
CA GLU A 494 1.38 0.80 8.63
C GLU A 494 1.32 -0.65 9.07
N GLY A 495 2.34 -1.40 8.86
CA GLY A 495 2.36 -2.78 9.30
C GLY A 495 3.52 -3.57 8.71
N ALA A 496 3.48 -3.92 7.43
CA ALA A 496 4.40 -4.90 6.87
C ALA A 496 5.82 -4.38 6.58
N ILE A 497 5.95 -3.27 5.86
CA ILE A 497 7.23 -2.66 5.47
C ILE A 497 7.40 -1.35 6.21
N GLN A 498 8.58 -1.12 6.81
CA GLN A 498 8.94 0.14 7.43
C GLN A 498 10.01 0.82 6.60
N THR A 499 9.84 2.12 6.35
CA THR A 499 10.74 2.92 5.53
C THR A 499 11.27 4.14 6.27
N THR A 500 12.53 4.46 6.01
CA THR A 500 13.14 5.77 6.21
C THR A 500 13.77 6.20 4.88
N PRO A 501 14.25 7.43 4.74
CA PRO A 501 14.96 7.82 3.51
C PRO A 501 16.14 6.91 3.17
N GLU A 502 16.83 6.33 4.19
CA GLU A 502 18.04 5.53 4.05
C GLU A 502 17.79 4.02 4.07
N LYS A 503 16.68 3.56 4.65
CA LYS A 503 16.51 2.14 4.99
C LYS A 503 15.09 1.66 4.77
N VAL A 504 15.01 0.42 4.30
CA VAL A 504 13.74 -0.33 4.20
C VAL A 504 13.89 -1.68 4.89
N CYS A 505 12.93 -2.06 5.72
CA CYS A 505 12.93 -3.35 6.39
C CYS A 505 11.52 -3.90 6.60
N LEU A 506 11.41 -5.20 6.76
CA LEU A 506 10.17 -5.82 7.23
C LEU A 506 10.01 -5.58 8.74
N SER A 507 8.80 -5.23 9.15
CA SER A 507 8.39 -5.30 10.55
C SER A 507 8.20 -6.76 10.99
N ALA A 508 7.94 -7.02 12.26
CA ALA A 508 7.57 -8.36 12.72
C ALA A 508 6.33 -8.90 11.97
N THR A 509 5.32 -8.06 11.74
CA THR A 509 4.13 -8.41 10.94
C THR A 509 4.51 -8.73 9.50
N GLY A 510 5.40 -7.95 8.87
CA GLY A 510 5.90 -8.24 7.52
C GLY A 510 6.66 -9.56 7.43
N GLN A 511 7.47 -9.90 8.44
CA GLN A 511 8.15 -11.20 8.52
C GLN A 511 7.15 -12.36 8.54
N VAL A 512 6.04 -12.22 9.31
CA VAL A 512 4.96 -13.20 9.36
C VAL A 512 4.21 -13.29 8.03
N ILE A 513 3.81 -12.16 7.45
CA ILE A 513 3.13 -12.14 6.14
C ILE A 513 3.98 -12.86 5.10
N SER A 514 5.29 -12.57 5.05
CA SER A 514 6.22 -13.23 4.11
C SER A 514 6.25 -14.76 4.29
N CYS A 515 6.33 -15.25 5.54
CA CYS A 515 6.37 -16.70 5.76
C CYS A 515 5.01 -17.38 5.47
N MET A 516 3.89 -16.74 5.79
CA MET A 516 2.56 -17.27 5.53
C MET A 516 2.19 -17.23 4.04
N ASN A 517 2.63 -16.22 3.29
CA ASN A 517 2.41 -16.11 1.85
C ASN A 517 3.12 -17.21 1.04
N ALA A 518 4.08 -17.91 1.65
CA ALA A 518 4.68 -19.11 1.07
C ALA A 518 3.65 -20.21 0.75
N HIS A 519 2.49 -20.21 1.43
CA HIS A 519 1.41 -21.18 1.21
C HIS A 519 0.49 -20.83 0.02
N ALA A 520 0.55 -19.62 -0.53
CA ALA A 520 -0.32 -19.16 -1.62
C ALA A 520 -0.23 -20.08 -2.85
N GLY A 521 -1.36 -20.63 -3.30
CA GLY A 521 -1.43 -21.55 -4.43
C GLY A 521 -0.88 -22.96 -4.15
N GLY A 522 -0.50 -23.29 -2.91
CA GLY A 522 -0.07 -24.61 -2.53
C GLY A 522 -1.24 -25.57 -2.29
N ARG A 523 -1.06 -26.85 -2.59
CA ARG A 523 -2.02 -27.91 -2.28
C ARG A 523 -1.91 -28.26 -0.79
N PHE A 524 -3.02 -28.38 -0.09
CA PHE A 524 -3.00 -28.69 1.34
C PHE A 524 -2.36 -30.05 1.62
N CYS A 525 -1.54 -30.11 2.68
CA CYS A 525 -1.08 -31.34 3.30
C CYS A 525 -1.63 -31.50 4.72
N ALA A 526 -1.78 -30.40 5.46
CA ALA A 526 -2.42 -30.36 6.76
C ALA A 526 -2.90 -28.94 7.05
N ILE A 527 -3.98 -28.81 7.81
CA ILE A 527 -4.48 -27.56 8.37
C ILE A 527 -5.12 -27.84 9.73
N LEU A 528 -4.65 -27.17 10.76
CA LEU A 528 -5.15 -27.19 12.14
C LEU A 528 -5.05 -25.77 12.70
N ALA A 529 -5.64 -25.53 13.87
CA ALA A 529 -5.32 -24.33 14.61
C ALA A 529 -3.80 -24.24 14.83
N ASP A 530 -3.19 -23.12 14.45
CA ASP A 530 -1.76 -22.86 14.59
C ASP A 530 -0.81 -23.70 13.70
N VAL A 531 -1.37 -24.42 12.72
CA VAL A 531 -0.59 -25.22 11.78
C VAL A 531 -1.16 -25.10 10.38
N VAL A 532 -0.31 -24.78 9.41
CA VAL A 532 -0.61 -24.93 7.99
C VAL A 532 0.53 -25.63 7.27
N SER A 533 0.19 -26.61 6.44
CA SER A 533 1.16 -27.32 5.59
C SER A 533 0.62 -27.40 4.17
N THR A 534 1.46 -27.04 3.20
CA THR A 534 1.11 -27.08 1.78
C THR A 534 2.23 -27.63 0.93
N LEU A 535 1.85 -28.27 -0.17
CA LEU A 535 2.75 -28.84 -1.17
C LEU A 535 2.79 -27.96 -2.42
N LYS A 536 4.00 -27.62 -2.85
CA LYS A 536 4.27 -27.04 -4.18
C LYS A 536 5.34 -27.87 -4.85
N GLN A 537 5.04 -28.37 -6.04
CA GLN A 537 5.91 -29.32 -6.72
C GLN A 537 6.20 -30.53 -5.79
N ASP A 538 7.44 -30.72 -5.37
CA ASP A 538 7.90 -31.80 -4.50
C ASP A 538 8.35 -31.32 -3.11
N VAL A 539 8.02 -30.08 -2.74
CA VAL A 539 8.38 -29.47 -1.44
C VAL A 539 7.12 -29.20 -0.63
N ALA A 540 7.02 -29.83 0.52
CA ALA A 540 6.02 -29.50 1.54
C ALA A 540 6.58 -28.40 2.46
N THR A 541 5.85 -27.31 2.59
CA THR A 541 6.13 -26.22 3.54
C THR A 541 5.14 -26.30 4.69
N THR A 542 5.64 -26.43 5.91
CA THR A 542 4.84 -26.48 7.13
C THR A 542 5.19 -25.30 8.02
N THR A 543 4.19 -24.47 8.36
CA THR A 543 4.32 -23.41 9.35
C THR A 543 3.62 -23.82 10.64
N LEU A 544 4.36 -23.74 11.75
CA LEU A 544 3.90 -24.03 13.11
C LEU A 544 3.94 -22.72 13.91
N ILE A 545 2.89 -22.43 14.68
CA ILE A 545 2.75 -21.20 15.44
C ILE A 545 2.57 -21.55 16.92
N ASN A 546 3.45 -21.04 17.80
CA ASN A 546 3.20 -21.06 19.24
C ASN A 546 2.71 -19.70 19.71
N ARG A 547 1.42 -19.58 19.95
CA ARG A 547 0.76 -18.35 20.42
C ARG A 547 0.87 -18.11 21.92
N SER A 548 1.39 -19.05 22.70
CA SER A 548 1.49 -18.88 24.15
C SER A 548 2.43 -17.72 24.49
N PHE A 549 2.09 -16.95 25.51
CA PHE A 549 2.94 -15.87 26.00
C PHE A 549 4.18 -16.41 26.73
N ASP A 550 4.05 -17.51 27.48
CA ASP A 550 5.07 -18.01 28.41
C ASP A 550 5.28 -19.54 28.40
N GLU A 551 4.52 -20.30 27.59
CA GLU A 551 4.64 -21.78 27.56
C GLU A 551 5.25 -22.27 26.24
N GLU A 552 6.12 -23.28 26.34
CA GLU A 552 6.63 -24.04 25.19
C GLU A 552 5.51 -24.94 24.62
N GLN A 553 5.39 -24.98 23.29
CA GLN A 553 4.46 -25.85 22.57
C GLN A 553 5.22 -26.92 21.79
N LYS A 554 4.80 -28.19 21.92
CA LYS A 554 5.38 -29.33 21.21
C LYS A 554 4.51 -29.75 20.04
N PHE A 555 5.17 -30.00 18.90
CA PHE A 555 4.54 -30.52 17.69
C PHE A 555 5.24 -31.82 17.27
N VAL A 556 4.47 -32.77 16.75
CA VAL A 556 5.00 -33.95 16.07
C VAL A 556 4.42 -34.01 14.67
N ILE A 557 5.25 -33.77 13.67
CA ILE A 557 4.86 -33.85 12.27
C ILE A 557 5.10 -35.27 11.80
N ARG A 558 4.05 -35.94 11.33
CA ARG A 558 4.05 -37.34 10.89
C ARG A 558 3.91 -37.43 9.37
N ASN A 559 4.38 -38.52 8.80
CA ASN A 559 4.43 -38.72 7.35
C ASN A 559 5.23 -37.59 6.63
N ALA A 560 6.32 -37.14 7.29
CA ALA A 560 7.21 -36.10 6.80
C ALA A 560 8.39 -36.73 6.05
N GLY A 561 8.73 -36.17 4.89
CA GLY A 561 9.94 -36.48 4.17
C GLY A 561 11.19 -35.84 4.80
N GLU A 562 12.32 -35.95 4.12
CA GLU A 562 13.60 -35.38 4.55
C GLU A 562 13.50 -33.84 4.68
N VAL A 563 14.00 -33.30 5.79
CA VAL A 563 14.08 -31.85 6.00
C VAL A 563 15.08 -31.24 5.02
N ILE A 564 14.61 -30.29 4.20
CA ILE A 564 15.42 -29.51 3.27
C ILE A 564 15.97 -28.27 3.97
N LYS A 565 15.08 -27.55 4.67
CA LYS A 565 15.38 -26.34 5.44
C LYS A 565 14.35 -26.16 6.55
N ALA A 566 14.80 -25.69 7.70
CA ALA A 566 13.89 -25.22 8.73
C ALA A 566 14.43 -23.93 9.35
N GLU A 567 13.54 -23.00 9.62
CA GLU A 567 13.82 -21.70 10.22
C GLU A 567 12.90 -21.48 11.40
N ILE A 568 13.40 -20.82 12.43
CA ILE A 568 12.61 -20.41 13.58
C ILE A 568 12.66 -18.89 13.75
N TYR A 569 11.51 -18.31 14.00
CA TYR A 569 11.28 -16.90 14.27
C TYR A 569 11.08 -16.74 15.77
N VAL A 570 12.01 -16.11 16.46
CA VAL A 570 12.01 -15.93 17.92
C VAL A 570 12.20 -14.49 18.30
N SER A 571 11.69 -14.10 19.46
CA SER A 571 11.90 -12.77 20.03
C SER A 571 11.96 -12.89 21.56
N ASP A 572 12.74 -12.02 22.18
CA ASP A 572 12.84 -11.97 23.65
C ASP A 572 11.66 -11.20 24.28
N ASP A 573 10.92 -10.41 23.49
CA ASP A 573 9.78 -9.62 23.96
C ASP A 573 8.73 -9.41 22.85
N VAL A 574 7.54 -8.92 23.23
CA VAL A 574 6.39 -8.75 22.35
C VAL A 574 5.96 -7.29 22.20
N VAL A 575 6.65 -6.34 22.85
CA VAL A 575 6.28 -4.92 22.93
C VAL A 575 6.61 -4.14 21.65
N PRO A 576 6.11 -2.89 21.47
CA PRO A 576 6.42 -2.07 20.30
C PRO A 576 7.91 -1.91 20.03
N GLY A 577 8.30 -2.07 18.77
CA GLY A 577 9.69 -2.00 18.30
C GLY A 577 10.41 -3.35 18.29
N THR A 578 9.77 -4.44 18.73
CA THR A 578 10.32 -5.79 18.62
C THR A 578 10.13 -6.35 17.21
N VAL A 579 11.09 -7.16 16.77
CA VAL A 579 11.04 -7.95 15.53
C VAL A 579 11.51 -9.37 15.84
N PHE A 580 11.22 -10.30 14.96
CA PHE A 580 11.77 -11.65 15.09
C PHE A 580 13.23 -11.69 14.67
N GLU A 581 14.03 -12.42 15.44
CA GLU A 581 15.30 -12.96 14.98
C GLU A 581 15.01 -14.30 14.27
N ILE A 582 15.41 -14.38 13.01
CA ILE A 582 15.21 -15.58 12.18
C ILE A 582 16.49 -16.40 12.23
N LYS A 583 16.39 -17.64 12.70
CA LYS A 583 17.53 -18.54 12.88
C LYS A 583 17.32 -19.83 12.11
N ASP A 584 18.41 -20.43 11.65
CA ASP A 584 18.38 -21.83 11.21
C ASP A 584 17.93 -22.72 12.37
N PHE A 585 17.02 -23.65 12.05
CA PHE A 585 16.46 -24.59 13.02
C PHE A 585 16.82 -26.02 12.63
N PRO A 586 17.91 -26.59 13.14
CA PRO A 586 18.41 -27.89 12.72
C PRO A 586 17.48 -29.01 13.18
N LEU A 587 16.56 -29.41 12.31
CA LEU A 587 15.61 -30.53 12.52
C LEU A 587 16.00 -31.72 11.64
N LYS A 588 15.60 -32.93 12.08
CA LYS A 588 15.79 -34.17 11.34
C LYS A 588 14.50 -34.97 11.28
N THR A 589 14.30 -35.65 10.17
CA THR A 589 13.22 -36.66 10.06
C THR A 589 13.74 -38.00 10.56
N GLU A 590 13.08 -38.57 11.56
CA GLU A 590 13.36 -39.89 12.08
C GLU A 590 12.11 -40.78 11.92
N ASN A 591 12.22 -41.87 11.15
CA ASN A 591 11.11 -42.77 10.84
C ASN A 591 9.84 -42.08 10.30
N GLY A 592 9.99 -41.03 9.50
CA GLY A 592 8.88 -40.24 8.95
C GLY A 592 8.26 -39.24 9.94
N GLU A 593 8.90 -39.01 11.09
CA GLU A 593 8.45 -38.04 12.09
C GLU A 593 9.47 -36.93 12.32
N ILE A 594 8.97 -35.70 12.57
CA ILE A 594 9.78 -34.55 13.00
C ILE A 594 9.19 -34.05 14.32
N SER A 595 9.99 -34.08 15.38
CA SER A 595 9.63 -33.52 16.68
C SER A 595 10.11 -32.08 16.78
N VAL A 596 9.23 -31.15 17.13
CA VAL A 596 9.51 -29.71 17.21
C VAL A 596 9.03 -29.19 18.57
N ALA A 597 9.90 -28.49 19.28
CA ALA A 597 9.55 -27.71 20.46
C ALA A 597 9.72 -26.24 20.16
N LEU A 598 8.64 -25.47 20.21
CA LEU A 598 8.65 -24.04 19.96
C LEU A 598 8.58 -23.27 21.27
N PRO A 599 9.50 -22.33 21.52
CA PRO A 599 9.39 -21.41 22.64
C PRO A 599 8.14 -20.54 22.54
N PRO A 600 7.78 -19.80 23.59
CA PRO A 600 6.66 -18.86 23.56
C PRO A 600 6.73 -17.89 22.40
N HIS A 601 5.58 -17.41 21.93
CA HIS A 601 5.41 -16.40 20.86
C HIS A 601 6.40 -16.54 19.70
N SER A 602 6.51 -17.76 19.15
CA SER A 602 7.44 -18.10 18.07
C SER A 602 6.76 -18.84 16.92
N ILE A 603 7.46 -18.87 15.77
CA ILE A 603 6.97 -19.53 14.55
C ILE A 603 8.11 -20.38 13.98
N ALA A 604 7.80 -21.60 13.50
CA ALA A 604 8.74 -22.38 12.71
C ALA A 604 8.21 -22.58 11.29
N VAL A 605 9.10 -22.45 10.31
CA VAL A 605 8.83 -22.75 8.90
C VAL A 605 9.74 -23.90 8.48
N ILE A 606 9.15 -25.04 8.15
CA ILE A 606 9.86 -26.29 7.86
C ILE A 606 9.55 -26.70 6.43
N ARG A 607 10.57 -26.89 5.62
CA ARG A 607 10.46 -27.41 4.25
C ARG A 607 11.00 -28.83 4.19
N THR A 608 10.18 -29.74 3.71
CA THR A 608 10.53 -31.16 3.57
C THR A 608 10.31 -31.62 2.13
N LYS A 609 11.01 -32.66 1.70
CA LYS A 609 10.67 -33.37 0.46
C LYS A 609 9.28 -34.00 0.60
N ALA A 610 8.48 -33.98 -0.45
CA ALA A 610 7.27 -34.79 -0.47
C ALA A 610 7.62 -36.27 -0.42
N ILE A 611 6.81 -37.06 0.28
CA ILE A 611 6.90 -38.51 0.20
C ILE A 611 6.09 -38.93 -1.03
N PRO A 612 6.69 -39.58 -2.06
CA PRO A 612 5.92 -40.12 -3.16
C PRO A 612 4.83 -41.07 -2.67
N GLU A 613 3.64 -40.93 -3.22
CA GLU A 613 2.60 -41.94 -3.02
C GLU A 613 3.10 -43.29 -3.51
N VAL A 614 3.01 -44.33 -2.66
CA VAL A 614 3.37 -45.73 -2.97
C VAL A 614 2.23 -46.42 -3.73
#